data_11bfafb83eb33d0f34ddc415a450c9e4
#
_entry.id   11bfafb83eb33d0f34ddc415a450c9e4
#
_cell.length_a   1.000
_cell.length_b   1.000
_cell.length_c   1.000
_cell.angle_alpha   90.00
_cell.angle_beta   90.00
_cell.angle_gamma   90.00
#
_symmetry.space_group_name_H-M   'P 1'
#
loop_
_entity.id
_entity.type
_entity.pdbx_description
1 polymer ?
#
loop_
_entity_poly.entity_id
_entity_poly.type
_entity_poly.pdbx_seq_one_letter_code
_entity_poly.pdbx_strand_id
1 'polypeptide(L)'
;MCDFRCHDRELILKTMEQKQITLENVITVANYIDALKECRKAVGYKFSVQNYIAHGLFYIGQTVNIIRSGKIPAVKNTDKVDISERGHKRVITPIRIEDRVTQRVLCDKVLVTLAAKKMIYDNGASVKGKGTDFSRRRMNEHIEAAKRRWGADNVYALKFDFKSFFASIPHAQCFRVLDELIEDKRLRDLIIGIIESYQLDDIKRIEDPELRKKETRSLLAHEKVGICLGSQISQVMALLVPTDFDHFIKDKLGLKFYVRHMDDGVILLNDKNELARIRELLKVEAAKYGLTLHPKKTKIVKMTKGITFLKVKYRISNGKTVKTLVRSGIVRMRRKLKKFSGMVGKTKLTKDDVYVSVQSWAAHARAARSYHAVRSMMKLYDELFGGYRITYRYWRIHKDIKRKRKVLRL
;
A
#
# COMPACT_ATOMS: atom_id res chain seq x y z
N MET A 1 3.95 -15.55 40.72
CA MET A 1 3.31 -14.30 41.18
C MET A 1 3.87 -13.04 40.51
N CYS A 2 4.31 -13.09 39.25
CA CYS A 2 4.99 -11.95 38.57
C CYS A 2 4.38 -11.55 37.21
N ASP A 3 3.37 -12.26 36.68
CA ASP A 3 2.88 -11.94 35.33
C ASP A 3 1.70 -10.96 35.26
N PHE A 4 0.95 -10.80 36.33
CA PHE A 4 -0.21 -9.88 36.36
C PHE A 4 0.15 -8.38 36.30
N ARG A 5 1.27 -7.99 36.91
CA ARG A 5 1.66 -6.55 36.95
C ARG A 5 2.26 -6.01 35.63
N CYS A 6 2.75 -6.87 34.76
CA CYS A 6 3.32 -6.44 33.48
C CYS A 6 2.23 -6.17 32.45
N HIS A 7 1.17 -7.00 32.46
CA HIS A 7 0.03 -6.88 31.55
C HIS A 7 -0.82 -5.63 31.85
N ASP A 8 -1.02 -5.34 33.14
CA ASP A 8 -1.74 -4.13 33.59
C ASP A 8 -0.98 -2.84 33.30
N ARG A 9 0.34 -2.84 33.41
CA ARG A 9 1.17 -1.69 33.02
C ARG A 9 1.15 -1.41 31.53
N GLU A 10 1.23 -2.44 30.68
CA GLU A 10 1.10 -2.29 29.23
C GLU A 10 -0.30 -1.82 28.83
N LEU A 11 -1.34 -2.31 29.50
CA LEU A 11 -2.74 -1.90 29.27
C LEU A 11 -2.96 -0.45 29.71
N ILE A 12 -2.42 -0.04 30.87
CA ILE A 12 -2.49 1.33 31.36
C ILE A 12 -1.70 2.28 30.46
N LEU A 13 -0.49 1.92 30.02
CA LEU A 13 0.30 2.70 29.07
C LEU A 13 -0.41 2.82 27.70
N LYS A 14 -1.00 1.73 27.19
CA LYS A 14 -1.83 1.75 25.97
C LYS A 14 -3.06 2.64 26.11
N THR A 15 -3.72 2.60 27.26
CA THR A 15 -4.90 3.46 27.56
C THR A 15 -4.50 4.92 27.73
N MET A 16 -3.36 5.21 28.36
CA MET A 16 -2.83 6.56 28.51
C MET A 16 -2.36 7.14 27.17
N GLU A 17 -1.74 6.35 26.29
CA GLU A 17 -1.36 6.78 24.93
C GLU A 17 -2.58 7.06 24.05
N GLN A 18 -3.70 6.33 24.19
CA GLN A 18 -4.94 6.59 23.46
C GLN A 18 -5.65 7.85 23.94
N LYS A 19 -5.63 8.13 25.24
CA LYS A 19 -6.20 9.37 25.81
C LYS A 19 -5.50 10.65 25.34
N GLN A 20 -4.32 10.55 24.72
CA GLN A 20 -3.57 11.70 24.20
C GLN A 20 -3.87 12.03 22.71
N ILE A 21 -4.65 11.22 21.99
CA ILE A 21 -4.99 11.48 20.59
C ILE A 21 -6.28 12.31 20.53
N THR A 22 -6.11 13.62 20.72
CA THR A 22 -7.21 14.60 20.60
C THR A 22 -6.99 15.53 19.41
N LEU A 23 -8.07 16.17 18.94
CA LEU A 23 -7.99 17.13 17.86
C LEU A 23 -6.95 18.23 18.17
N GLU A 24 -6.95 18.73 19.40
CA GLU A 24 -6.05 19.78 19.85
C GLU A 24 -4.57 19.39 19.77
N ASN A 25 -4.25 18.15 20.16
CA ASN A 25 -2.89 17.63 20.16
C ASN A 25 -2.40 17.26 18.74
N VAL A 26 -3.31 16.87 17.86
CA VAL A 26 -3.00 16.48 16.48
C VAL A 26 -2.91 17.70 15.56
N ILE A 27 -3.88 18.63 15.65
CA ILE A 27 -3.99 19.80 14.76
C ILE A 27 -3.21 20.96 15.37
N THR A 28 -1.90 20.89 15.23
CA THR A 28 -0.95 21.93 15.71
C THR A 28 -0.08 22.43 14.57
N VAL A 29 0.34 23.70 14.64
CA VAL A 29 1.26 24.30 13.66
C VAL A 29 2.55 23.48 13.53
N ALA A 30 3.09 22.98 14.64
CA ALA A 30 4.31 22.17 14.66
C ALA A 30 4.15 20.87 13.83
N ASN A 31 3.04 20.14 14.03
CA ASN A 31 2.74 18.92 13.27
C ASN A 31 2.58 19.19 11.77
N TYR A 32 1.99 20.34 11.41
CA TYR A 32 1.85 20.74 10.01
C TYR A 32 3.19 21.10 9.36
N ILE A 33 4.09 21.77 10.08
CA ILE A 33 5.45 22.06 9.60
C ILE A 33 6.19 20.75 9.32
N ASP A 34 6.13 19.78 10.21
CA ASP A 34 6.78 18.47 10.00
C ASP A 34 6.17 17.72 8.84
N ALA A 35 4.84 17.71 8.71
CA ALA A 35 4.15 17.12 7.57
C ALA A 35 4.54 17.79 6.25
N LEU A 36 4.68 19.12 6.22
CA LEU A 36 5.12 19.85 5.03
C LEU A 36 6.54 19.49 4.62
N LYS A 37 7.47 19.32 5.57
CA LYS A 37 8.84 18.84 5.30
C LYS A 37 8.82 17.48 4.57
N GLU A 38 7.92 16.59 4.95
CA GLU A 38 7.76 15.28 4.29
C GLU A 38 7.05 15.41 2.93
N CYS A 39 5.98 16.20 2.84
CA CYS A 39 5.19 16.35 1.62
C CYS A 39 5.95 17.03 0.46
N ARG A 40 6.93 17.90 0.76
CA ARG A 40 7.75 18.56 -0.27
C ARG A 40 8.80 17.66 -0.92
N LYS A 41 9.14 16.52 -0.30
CA LYS A 41 10.13 15.58 -0.85
C LYS A 41 9.73 15.13 -2.25
N ALA A 42 10.66 15.14 -3.19
CA ALA A 42 10.50 14.78 -4.61
C ALA A 42 9.51 15.64 -5.44
N VAL A 43 8.85 16.65 -4.84
CA VAL A 43 7.92 17.54 -5.56
C VAL A 43 8.16 19.02 -5.27
N GLY A 44 9.18 19.36 -4.50
CA GLY A 44 9.52 20.74 -4.12
C GLY A 44 9.86 21.67 -5.29
N TYR A 45 10.15 21.11 -6.48
CA TYR A 45 10.37 21.88 -7.71
C TYR A 45 9.07 22.39 -8.36
N LYS A 46 7.90 21.90 -7.94
CA LYS A 46 6.62 22.32 -8.52
C LYS A 46 6.23 23.71 -8.00
N PHE A 47 5.82 24.59 -8.90
CA PHE A 47 5.42 25.95 -8.56
C PHE A 47 4.37 26.01 -7.42
N SER A 48 3.32 25.17 -7.49
CA SER A 48 2.30 25.12 -6.44
C SER A 48 2.84 24.74 -5.06
N VAL A 49 3.87 23.89 -5.02
CA VAL A 49 4.52 23.49 -3.76
C VAL A 49 5.44 24.60 -3.26
N GLN A 50 6.18 25.27 -4.16
CA GLN A 50 7.03 26.42 -3.80
C GLN A 50 6.21 27.57 -3.27
N ASN A 51 5.09 27.91 -3.92
CA ASN A 51 4.16 28.94 -3.46
C ASN A 51 3.57 28.60 -2.08
N TYR A 52 3.19 27.35 -1.86
CA TYR A 52 2.71 26.93 -0.53
C TYR A 52 3.81 27.02 0.53
N ILE A 53 5.06 26.71 0.20
CA ILE A 53 6.19 26.82 1.15
C ILE A 53 6.48 28.30 1.47
N ALA A 54 6.46 29.19 0.48
CA ALA A 54 6.73 30.62 0.67
C ALA A 54 5.75 31.29 1.65
N HIS A 55 4.48 30.87 1.64
CA HIS A 55 3.42 31.38 2.53
C HIS A 55 2.99 30.35 3.60
N GLY A 56 3.85 29.37 3.88
CA GLY A 56 3.47 28.14 4.61
C GLY A 56 2.87 28.39 5.98
N LEU A 57 3.45 29.29 6.79
CA LEU A 57 2.93 29.59 8.13
C LEU A 57 1.53 30.22 8.07
N PHE A 58 1.28 31.11 7.10
CA PHE A 58 -0.03 31.72 6.92
C PHE A 58 -1.09 30.68 6.54
N TYR A 59 -0.85 29.84 5.53
CA TYR A 59 -1.79 28.79 5.11
C TYR A 59 -2.01 27.73 6.19
N ILE A 60 -0.95 27.33 6.90
CA ILE A 60 -1.04 26.40 8.02
C ILE A 60 -1.89 27.02 9.14
N GLY A 61 -1.62 28.26 9.52
CA GLY A 61 -2.39 28.97 10.54
C GLY A 61 -3.88 29.06 10.20
N GLN A 62 -4.22 29.42 8.97
CA GLN A 62 -5.61 29.42 8.49
C GLN A 62 -6.24 28.04 8.58
N THR A 63 -5.56 26.98 8.12
CA THR A 63 -6.07 25.60 8.13
C THR A 63 -6.31 25.11 9.56
N VAL A 64 -5.37 25.36 10.47
CA VAL A 64 -5.50 25.00 11.88
C VAL A 64 -6.69 25.71 12.52
N ASN A 65 -6.88 27.01 12.27
CA ASN A 65 -8.00 27.79 12.80
C ASN A 65 -9.34 27.29 12.26
N ILE A 66 -9.45 27.00 10.96
CA ILE A 66 -10.66 26.43 10.34
C ILE A 66 -11.03 25.11 11.03
N ILE A 67 -10.09 24.20 11.20
CA ILE A 67 -10.34 22.89 11.80
C ILE A 67 -10.71 23.03 13.29
N ARG A 68 -10.01 23.88 14.03
CA ARG A 68 -10.29 24.12 15.45
C ARG A 68 -11.66 24.76 15.69
N SER A 69 -12.14 25.56 14.72
CA SER A 69 -13.52 26.09 14.76
C SER A 69 -14.61 25.08 14.40
N GLY A 70 -14.25 23.79 14.24
CA GLY A 70 -15.18 22.70 13.92
C GLY A 70 -15.57 22.61 12.45
N LYS A 71 -14.90 23.37 11.57
CA LYS A 71 -15.14 23.32 10.12
C LYS A 71 -14.17 22.36 9.43
N ILE A 72 -14.64 21.70 8.38
CA ILE A 72 -13.80 20.87 7.53
C ILE A 72 -13.17 21.77 6.47
N PRO A 73 -11.84 21.77 6.28
CA PRO A 73 -11.22 22.50 5.20
C PRO A 73 -11.81 22.07 3.86
N ALA A 74 -12.20 23.03 3.03
CA ALA A 74 -12.68 22.70 1.70
C ALA A 74 -11.59 21.99 0.91
N VAL A 75 -11.87 20.76 0.45
CA VAL A 75 -10.99 20.06 -0.47
C VAL A 75 -11.00 20.86 -1.77
N LYS A 76 -9.83 21.38 -2.13
CA LYS A 76 -9.69 22.12 -3.39
C LYS A 76 -9.80 21.12 -4.54
N ASN A 77 -10.79 21.39 -5.37
CA ASN A 77 -11.13 20.57 -6.52
C ASN A 77 -9.94 20.30 -7.41
N THR A 78 -9.68 19.03 -7.70
CA THR A 78 -8.67 18.61 -8.66
C THR A 78 -9.31 17.71 -9.70
N ASP A 79 -9.11 18.05 -10.98
CA ASP A 79 -9.62 17.22 -12.04
C ASP A 79 -9.06 15.81 -11.97
N LYS A 80 -9.94 14.83 -12.12
CA LYS A 80 -9.53 13.43 -12.17
C LYS A 80 -8.63 13.20 -13.37
N VAL A 81 -7.56 12.46 -13.19
CA VAL A 81 -6.58 12.16 -14.22
C VAL A 81 -6.60 10.68 -14.53
N ASP A 82 -6.81 10.36 -15.81
CA ASP A 82 -6.69 9.01 -16.32
C ASP A 82 -5.21 8.61 -16.44
N ILE A 83 -4.80 7.67 -15.63
CA ILE A 83 -3.45 7.08 -15.70
C ILE A 83 -3.54 5.68 -16.27
N SER A 84 -2.75 5.42 -17.32
CA SER A 84 -2.57 4.06 -17.81
C SER A 84 -1.43 3.38 -17.07
N GLU A 85 -1.75 2.53 -16.11
CA GLU A 85 -0.78 1.68 -15.43
C GLU A 85 -0.81 0.27 -16.00
N ARG A 86 0.22 -0.10 -16.75
CA ARG A 86 0.41 -1.46 -17.33
C ARG A 86 -0.74 -1.93 -18.22
N GLY A 87 -1.36 -1.01 -18.96
CA GLY A 87 -2.49 -1.29 -19.83
C GLY A 87 -3.86 -1.27 -19.12
N HIS A 88 -3.89 -0.96 -17.83
CA HIS A 88 -5.12 -0.71 -17.09
C HIS A 88 -5.30 0.79 -16.89
N LYS A 89 -6.44 1.32 -17.31
CA LYS A 89 -6.83 2.69 -16.99
C LYS A 89 -7.22 2.77 -15.52
N ARG A 90 -6.68 3.79 -14.85
CA ARG A 90 -7.04 4.12 -13.47
C ARG A 90 -7.36 5.60 -13.39
N VAL A 91 -8.47 5.93 -12.80
CA VAL A 91 -8.84 7.31 -12.48
C VAL A 91 -8.20 7.66 -11.14
N ILE A 92 -7.33 8.65 -11.11
CA ILE A 92 -6.69 9.14 -9.89
C ILE A 92 -7.13 10.56 -9.64
N THR A 93 -7.43 10.89 -8.40
CA THR A 93 -7.64 12.27 -7.96
C THR A 93 -6.32 12.81 -7.43
N PRO A 94 -5.65 13.75 -8.13
CA PRO A 94 -4.45 14.38 -7.62
C PRO A 94 -4.80 15.23 -6.39
N ILE A 95 -4.08 15.03 -5.29
CA ILE A 95 -4.29 15.80 -4.06
C ILE A 95 -3.39 17.01 -4.07
N ARG A 96 -3.97 18.21 -3.86
CA ARG A 96 -3.21 19.45 -3.74
C ARG A 96 -2.34 19.47 -2.49
N ILE A 97 -1.33 20.32 -2.46
CA ILE A 97 -0.34 20.32 -1.38
C ILE A 97 -0.98 20.67 -0.03
N GLU A 98 -1.96 21.56 0.01
CA GLU A 98 -2.67 21.99 1.22
C GLU A 98 -3.40 20.79 1.88
N ASP A 99 -4.21 20.09 1.08
CA ASP A 99 -4.96 18.90 1.52
C ASP A 99 -4.02 17.76 1.88
N ARG A 100 -2.93 17.62 1.10
CA ARG A 100 -1.93 16.58 1.31
C ARG A 100 -1.18 16.74 2.62
N VAL A 101 -0.89 17.98 3.05
CA VAL A 101 -0.25 18.26 4.34
C VAL A 101 -1.21 17.91 5.49
N THR A 102 -2.50 18.29 5.39
CA THR A 102 -3.52 17.94 6.38
C THR A 102 -3.68 16.41 6.50
N GLN A 103 -3.83 15.71 5.37
CA GLN A 103 -3.90 14.26 5.39
C GLN A 103 -2.65 13.61 5.97
N ARG A 104 -1.49 14.19 5.72
CA ARG A 104 -0.22 13.70 6.25
C ARG A 104 -0.18 13.81 7.77
N VAL A 105 -0.63 14.92 8.35
CA VAL A 105 -0.76 15.09 9.82
C VAL A 105 -1.65 14.01 10.39
N LEU A 106 -2.86 13.84 9.86
CA LEU A 106 -3.84 12.85 10.33
C LEU A 106 -3.31 11.42 10.18
N CYS A 107 -2.66 11.10 9.07
CA CYS A 107 -2.08 9.78 8.88
C CYS A 107 -0.92 9.50 9.84
N ASP A 108 0.05 10.40 9.95
CA ASP A 108 1.27 10.16 10.74
C ASP A 108 1.01 10.17 12.25
N LYS A 109 0.13 11.06 12.71
CA LYS A 109 -0.12 11.25 14.15
C LYS A 109 -1.25 10.35 14.69
N VAL A 110 -2.15 9.87 13.83
CA VAL A 110 -3.34 9.11 14.25
C VAL A 110 -3.39 7.76 13.53
N LEU A 111 -3.76 7.77 12.26
CA LEU A 111 -4.24 6.57 11.56
C LEU A 111 -3.19 5.49 11.40
N VAL A 112 -1.93 5.84 11.06
CA VAL A 112 -0.85 4.84 10.87
C VAL A 112 -0.47 4.20 12.20
N THR A 113 -0.47 4.96 13.30
CA THR A 113 -0.19 4.45 14.65
C THR A 113 -1.25 3.46 15.09
N LEU A 114 -2.53 3.81 14.92
CA LEU A 114 -3.66 2.94 15.24
C LEU A 114 -3.71 1.70 14.33
N ALA A 115 -3.47 1.88 13.03
CA ALA A 115 -3.38 0.79 12.09
C ALA A 115 -2.27 -0.21 12.45
N ALA A 116 -1.10 0.27 12.86
CA ALA A 116 0.01 -0.60 13.27
C ALA A 116 -0.33 -1.47 14.48
N LYS A 117 -1.15 -0.97 15.42
CA LYS A 117 -1.61 -1.71 16.61
C LYS A 117 -2.67 -2.76 16.26
N LYS A 118 -3.59 -2.45 15.33
CA LYS A 118 -4.72 -3.32 14.97
C LYS A 118 -4.36 -4.40 13.95
N MET A 119 -3.47 -4.10 12.99
CA MET A 119 -3.15 -5.00 11.89
C MET A 119 -2.36 -6.23 12.32
N ILE A 120 -2.63 -7.38 11.69
CA ILE A 120 -1.79 -8.58 11.87
C ILE A 120 -0.33 -8.31 11.48
N TYR A 121 0.60 -9.01 12.13
CA TYR A 121 2.04 -8.86 11.85
C TYR A 121 2.39 -9.07 10.37
N ASP A 122 1.73 -10.04 9.71
CA ASP A 122 1.96 -10.44 8.32
C ASP A 122 1.30 -9.53 7.27
N ASN A 123 0.73 -8.39 7.69
CA ASN A 123 0.35 -7.33 6.77
C ASN A 123 1.52 -6.36 6.60
N GLY A 124 2.05 -6.27 5.39
CA GLY A 124 3.26 -5.51 5.09
C GLY A 124 3.05 -4.19 4.36
N ALA A 125 1.80 -3.75 4.15
CA ALA A 125 1.55 -2.53 3.39
C ALA A 125 1.55 -1.28 4.28
N SER A 126 2.10 -0.18 3.77
CA SER A 126 2.02 1.20 4.29
C SER A 126 2.34 1.42 5.79
N VAL A 127 3.07 0.53 6.43
CA VAL A 127 3.56 0.68 7.79
C VAL A 127 5.06 0.94 7.75
N LYS A 128 5.53 1.89 8.56
CA LYS A 128 6.97 2.20 8.67
C LYS A 128 7.78 0.94 9.06
N GLY A 129 8.88 0.70 8.37
CA GLY A 129 9.69 -0.51 8.56
C GLY A 129 9.17 -1.77 7.86
N LYS A 130 7.94 -1.75 7.36
CA LYS A 130 7.37 -2.79 6.51
C LYS A 130 7.36 -2.32 5.02
N GLY A 131 6.68 -3.01 4.15
CA GLY A 131 6.60 -2.69 2.73
C GLY A 131 6.70 -3.93 1.87
N THR A 132 6.90 -3.74 0.58
CA THR A 132 6.96 -4.84 -0.40
C THR A 132 8.04 -5.89 -0.06
N ASP A 133 9.21 -5.45 0.42
CA ASP A 133 10.31 -6.38 0.76
C ASP A 133 10.02 -7.14 2.06
N PHE A 134 9.37 -6.51 3.03
CA PHE A 134 8.87 -7.21 4.22
C PHE A 134 7.88 -8.32 3.81
N SER A 135 6.84 -7.99 3.03
CA SER A 135 5.85 -8.98 2.60
C SER A 135 6.47 -10.12 1.79
N ARG A 136 7.44 -9.83 0.93
CA ARG A 136 8.20 -10.84 0.19
C ARG A 136 9.04 -11.73 1.09
N ARG A 137 9.65 -11.18 2.13
CA ARG A 137 10.39 -11.92 3.13
C ARG A 137 9.45 -12.84 3.90
N ARG A 138 8.32 -12.31 4.41
CA ARG A 138 7.30 -13.11 5.10
C ARG A 138 6.77 -14.25 4.25
N MET A 139 6.43 -13.98 2.98
CA MET A 139 6.03 -15.02 2.03
C MET A 139 7.08 -16.13 1.91
N ASN A 140 8.36 -15.78 1.81
CA ASN A 140 9.44 -16.77 1.74
C ASN A 140 9.58 -17.58 3.05
N GLU A 141 9.48 -16.93 4.21
CA GLU A 141 9.52 -17.56 5.52
C GLU A 141 8.37 -18.56 5.68
N HIS A 142 7.16 -18.19 5.28
CA HIS A 142 6.00 -19.08 5.29
C HIS A 142 6.17 -20.27 4.36
N ILE A 143 6.72 -20.11 3.16
CA ILE A 143 7.03 -21.23 2.26
C ILE A 143 8.04 -22.17 2.90
N GLU A 144 9.12 -21.65 3.47
CA GLU A 144 10.15 -22.50 4.12
C GLU A 144 9.58 -23.24 5.34
N ALA A 145 8.73 -22.59 6.14
CA ALA A 145 8.08 -23.22 7.29
C ALA A 145 7.05 -24.27 6.85
N ALA A 146 6.25 -24.00 5.82
CA ALA A 146 5.31 -24.95 5.25
C ALA A 146 6.01 -26.20 4.69
N LYS A 147 7.13 -26.02 3.99
CA LYS A 147 7.97 -27.13 3.50
C LYS A 147 8.50 -28.01 4.64
N ARG A 148 8.99 -27.40 5.71
CA ARG A 148 9.48 -28.16 6.87
C ARG A 148 8.37 -28.95 7.53
N ARG A 149 7.14 -28.39 7.57
CA ARG A 149 6.00 -29.01 8.26
C ARG A 149 5.35 -30.12 7.45
N TRP A 150 5.22 -29.96 6.12
CA TRP A 150 4.39 -30.83 5.28
C TRP A 150 5.14 -31.52 4.14
N GLY A 151 6.44 -31.25 3.99
CA GLY A 151 7.21 -31.68 2.83
C GLY A 151 7.03 -30.76 1.62
N ALA A 152 8.01 -30.77 0.74
CA ALA A 152 8.09 -29.84 -0.39
C ALA A 152 6.96 -30.03 -1.42
N ASP A 153 6.49 -31.26 -1.60
CA ASP A 153 5.49 -31.62 -2.60
C ASP A 153 4.05 -31.47 -2.13
N ASN A 154 3.85 -31.25 -0.82
CA ASN A 154 2.53 -31.19 -0.21
C ASN A 154 2.12 -29.76 0.17
N VAL A 155 2.70 -28.75 -0.47
CA VAL A 155 2.33 -27.35 -0.20
C VAL A 155 1.46 -26.82 -1.32
N TYR A 156 0.27 -26.35 -0.98
CA TYR A 156 -0.65 -25.63 -1.84
C TYR A 156 -0.79 -24.19 -1.38
N ALA A 157 -1.08 -23.29 -2.30
CA ALA A 157 -1.34 -21.90 -2.04
C ALA A 157 -2.72 -21.50 -2.54
N LEU A 158 -3.52 -20.89 -1.67
CA LEU A 158 -4.68 -20.08 -2.06
C LEU A 158 -4.20 -18.65 -2.19
N LYS A 159 -4.14 -18.15 -3.41
CA LYS A 159 -3.96 -16.73 -3.68
C LYS A 159 -5.33 -16.09 -3.90
N PHE A 160 -5.58 -14.93 -3.30
CA PHE A 160 -6.76 -14.11 -3.56
C PHE A 160 -6.39 -12.63 -3.77
N ASP A 161 -7.31 -11.88 -4.36
CA ASP A 161 -7.20 -10.45 -4.67
C ASP A 161 -8.62 -9.89 -4.53
N PHE A 162 -8.79 -8.72 -3.95
CA PHE A 162 -10.10 -8.08 -3.88
C PHE A 162 -10.44 -7.41 -5.22
N LYS A 163 -11.70 -7.56 -5.66
CA LYS A 163 -12.19 -6.95 -6.89
C LYS A 163 -12.40 -5.45 -6.68
N SER A 164 -11.79 -4.62 -7.53
CA SER A 164 -11.96 -3.15 -7.51
C SER A 164 -11.75 -2.53 -6.11
N PHE A 165 -10.74 -2.97 -5.39
CA PHE A 165 -10.57 -2.82 -3.94
C PHE A 165 -10.94 -1.43 -3.41
N PHE A 166 -10.27 -0.35 -3.86
CA PHE A 166 -10.58 1.01 -3.40
C PHE A 166 -12.00 1.46 -3.76
N ALA A 167 -12.50 1.06 -4.93
CA ALA A 167 -13.84 1.42 -5.40
C ALA A 167 -14.95 0.59 -4.74
N SER A 168 -14.62 -0.49 -4.03
CA SER A 168 -15.61 -1.34 -3.36
C SER A 168 -15.70 -1.14 -1.84
N ILE A 169 -14.81 -0.35 -1.24
CA ILE A 169 -14.84 -0.09 0.21
C ILE A 169 -16.03 0.82 0.55
N PRO A 170 -17.00 0.35 1.37
CA PRO A 170 -18.12 1.19 1.80
C PRO A 170 -17.66 2.25 2.79
N HIS A 171 -18.21 3.46 2.70
CA HIS A 171 -17.97 4.53 3.66
C HIS A 171 -18.37 4.11 5.08
N ALA A 172 -19.51 3.44 5.23
CA ALA A 172 -19.97 2.92 6.51
C ALA A 172 -18.91 2.04 7.22
N GLN A 173 -18.16 1.22 6.48
CA GLN A 173 -17.08 0.42 7.07
C GLN A 173 -15.88 1.28 7.49
N CYS A 174 -15.57 2.34 6.74
CA CYS A 174 -14.55 3.29 7.17
C CYS A 174 -14.95 3.97 8.47
N PHE A 175 -16.19 4.40 8.60
CA PHE A 175 -16.70 5.10 9.79
C PHE A 175 -16.77 4.16 10.98
N ARG A 176 -17.26 2.93 10.80
CA ARG A 176 -17.23 1.91 11.85
C ARG A 176 -15.81 1.73 12.44
N VAL A 177 -14.82 1.61 11.57
CA VAL A 177 -13.43 1.45 12.01
C VAL A 177 -12.89 2.70 12.70
N LEU A 178 -13.27 3.90 12.26
CA LEU A 178 -12.88 5.14 12.92
C LEU A 178 -13.55 5.30 14.29
N ASP A 179 -14.83 4.95 14.42
CA ASP A 179 -15.56 4.96 15.69
C ASP A 179 -14.95 3.99 16.71
N GLU A 180 -14.47 2.83 16.25
CA GLU A 180 -13.83 1.85 17.10
C GLU A 180 -12.43 2.32 17.60
N LEU A 181 -11.69 3.07 16.75
CA LEU A 181 -10.28 3.38 17.00
C LEU A 181 -10.03 4.75 17.61
N ILE A 182 -10.92 5.73 17.42
CA ILE A 182 -10.71 7.12 17.81
C ILE A 182 -11.83 7.56 18.73
N GLU A 183 -11.49 7.89 19.97
CA GLU A 183 -12.45 8.36 20.98
C GLU A 183 -12.90 9.81 20.73
N ASP A 184 -12.02 10.68 20.27
CA ASP A 184 -12.32 12.08 20.01
C ASP A 184 -13.26 12.24 18.79
N LYS A 185 -14.52 12.60 19.08
CA LYS A 185 -15.55 12.80 18.06
C LYS A 185 -15.17 13.85 17.02
N ARG A 186 -14.58 14.98 17.43
CA ARG A 186 -14.21 16.06 16.51
C ARG A 186 -13.12 15.62 15.54
N LEU A 187 -12.18 14.79 16.01
CA LEU A 187 -11.14 14.21 15.17
C LEU A 187 -11.71 13.19 14.19
N ARG A 188 -12.66 12.35 14.63
CA ARG A 188 -13.39 11.42 13.72
C ARG A 188 -14.15 12.17 12.65
N ASP A 189 -14.96 13.17 13.06
CA ASP A 189 -15.79 13.97 12.14
C ASP A 189 -14.92 14.67 11.09
N LEU A 190 -13.74 15.15 11.47
CA LEU A 190 -12.76 15.72 10.52
C LEU A 190 -12.31 14.71 9.48
N ILE A 191 -11.95 13.50 9.90
CA ILE A 191 -11.46 12.44 8.99
C ILE A 191 -12.59 11.97 8.07
N ILE A 192 -13.79 11.77 8.62
CA ILE A 192 -15.01 11.40 7.87
C ILE A 192 -15.30 12.47 6.81
N GLY A 193 -15.34 13.73 7.21
CA GLY A 193 -15.61 14.81 6.29
C GLY A 193 -14.58 14.97 5.19
N ILE A 194 -13.31 14.65 5.44
CA ILE A 194 -12.31 14.62 4.37
C ILE A 194 -12.56 13.44 3.40
N ILE A 195 -12.96 12.28 3.90
CA ILE A 195 -13.30 11.13 3.02
C ILE A 195 -14.50 11.48 2.13
N GLU A 196 -15.53 12.08 2.70
CA GLU A 196 -16.77 12.44 2.00
C GLU A 196 -16.58 13.60 1.02
N SER A 197 -15.68 14.55 1.34
CA SER A 197 -15.47 15.75 0.52
C SER A 197 -15.09 15.44 -0.94
N TYR A 198 -14.39 14.33 -1.18
CA TYR A 198 -14.05 13.90 -2.54
C TYR A 198 -15.28 13.45 -3.34
N GLN A 199 -16.28 12.88 -2.69
CA GLN A 199 -17.52 12.49 -3.34
C GLN A 199 -18.50 13.65 -3.45
N LEU A 200 -18.53 14.53 -2.47
CA LEU A 200 -19.34 15.74 -2.52
C LEU A 200 -18.99 16.60 -3.73
N ASP A 201 -17.73 16.64 -4.07
CA ASP A 201 -17.22 17.40 -5.21
C ASP A 201 -17.68 16.78 -6.55
N ASP A 202 -17.73 15.46 -6.65
CA ASP A 202 -18.31 14.75 -7.80
C ASP A 202 -19.82 15.00 -7.90
N ILE A 203 -20.54 14.97 -6.78
CA ILE A 203 -21.98 15.21 -6.70
C ILE A 203 -22.34 16.64 -7.16
N LYS A 204 -21.55 17.64 -6.79
CA LYS A 204 -21.77 19.03 -7.23
C LYS A 204 -21.72 19.21 -8.75
N ARG A 205 -21.02 18.34 -9.46
CA ARG A 205 -20.88 18.35 -10.93
C ARG A 205 -22.03 17.65 -11.66
N ILE A 206 -22.94 17.00 -10.94
CA ILE A 206 -24.13 16.39 -11.54
C ILE A 206 -25.08 17.51 -11.99
N GLU A 207 -25.38 17.58 -13.27
CA GLU A 207 -26.27 18.60 -13.85
C GLU A 207 -27.72 18.36 -13.46
N ASP A 208 -28.18 17.09 -13.47
CA ASP A 208 -29.55 16.70 -13.10
C ASP A 208 -29.81 16.98 -11.60
N PRO A 209 -30.77 17.86 -11.26
CA PRO A 209 -31.05 18.23 -9.87
C PRO A 209 -31.61 17.07 -9.03
N GLU A 210 -32.42 16.20 -9.58
CA GLU A 210 -33.00 15.07 -8.84
C GLU A 210 -31.95 14.00 -8.56
N LEU A 211 -31.11 13.68 -9.53
CA LEU A 211 -29.97 12.80 -9.35
C LEU A 211 -28.99 13.39 -8.32
N ARG A 212 -28.69 14.68 -8.39
CA ARG A 212 -27.83 15.38 -7.42
C ARG A 212 -28.40 15.27 -6.01
N LYS A 213 -29.70 15.51 -5.83
CA LYS A 213 -30.39 15.39 -4.54
C LYS A 213 -30.37 13.97 -3.99
N LYS A 214 -30.60 12.95 -4.85
CA LYS A 214 -30.49 11.54 -4.50
C LYS A 214 -29.07 11.19 -4.04
N GLU A 215 -28.07 11.58 -4.81
CA GLU A 215 -26.67 11.29 -4.50
C GLU A 215 -26.20 12.01 -3.22
N THR A 216 -26.68 13.23 -2.97
CA THR A 216 -26.44 13.96 -1.71
C THR A 216 -27.06 13.24 -0.51
N ARG A 217 -28.29 12.74 -0.62
CA ARG A 217 -28.94 11.96 0.45
C ARG A 217 -28.16 10.69 0.75
N SER A 218 -27.75 9.96 -0.27
CA SER A 218 -26.95 8.74 -0.10
C SER A 218 -25.59 9.01 0.53
N LEU A 219 -24.97 10.17 0.25
CA LEU A 219 -23.73 10.57 0.92
C LEU A 219 -23.96 10.84 2.41
N LEU A 220 -24.99 11.62 2.74
CA LEU A 220 -25.34 11.96 4.13
C LEU A 220 -25.81 10.74 4.95
N ALA A 221 -26.38 9.74 4.29
CA ALA A 221 -26.75 8.47 4.92
C ALA A 221 -25.57 7.46 5.01
N HIS A 222 -24.35 7.86 4.63
CA HIS A 222 -23.16 7.02 4.63
C HIS A 222 -23.26 5.74 3.74
N GLU A 223 -24.17 5.75 2.78
CA GLU A 223 -24.40 4.61 1.86
C GLU A 223 -23.41 4.56 0.70
N LYS A 224 -22.53 5.55 0.58
CA LYS A 224 -21.56 5.62 -0.51
C LYS A 224 -20.53 4.51 -0.44
N VAL A 225 -20.14 4.06 -1.61
CA VAL A 225 -19.12 3.04 -1.82
C VAL A 225 -17.99 3.61 -2.66
N GLY A 226 -16.78 3.29 -2.25
CA GLY A 226 -15.55 3.72 -2.93
C GLY A 226 -14.87 4.89 -2.24
N ILE A 227 -13.57 4.73 -2.05
CA ILE A 227 -12.68 5.74 -1.46
C ILE A 227 -11.69 6.26 -2.50
N CYS A 228 -11.29 7.52 -2.34
CA CYS A 228 -10.50 8.25 -3.33
C CYS A 228 -9.12 7.62 -3.57
N LEU A 229 -8.83 7.25 -4.82
CA LEU A 229 -7.50 6.78 -5.21
C LEU A 229 -6.57 7.97 -5.39
N GLY A 230 -5.60 8.11 -4.50
CA GLY A 230 -4.64 9.23 -4.41
C GLY A 230 -4.55 9.84 -3.00
N SER A 231 -5.59 9.68 -2.19
CA SER A 231 -5.63 10.12 -0.79
C SER A 231 -4.80 9.20 0.11
N GLN A 232 -4.02 9.78 1.02
CA GLN A 232 -3.30 9.03 2.05
C GLN A 232 -4.26 8.39 3.07
N ILE A 233 -5.31 9.12 3.46
CA ILE A 233 -6.35 8.60 4.36
C ILE A 233 -6.98 7.36 3.74
N SER A 234 -7.37 7.42 2.46
CA SER A 234 -7.92 6.26 1.74
C SER A 234 -6.98 5.05 1.74
N GLN A 235 -5.66 5.28 1.61
CA GLN A 235 -4.69 4.18 1.68
C GLN A 235 -4.67 3.50 3.04
N VAL A 236 -4.77 4.28 4.14
CA VAL A 236 -4.80 3.70 5.49
C VAL A 236 -6.14 3.04 5.77
N MET A 237 -7.26 3.63 5.33
CA MET A 237 -8.58 3.00 5.45
C MET A 237 -8.65 1.66 4.68
N ALA A 238 -8.04 1.59 3.50
CA ALA A 238 -7.91 0.34 2.75
C ALA A 238 -7.09 -0.75 3.47
N LEU A 239 -6.24 -0.38 4.42
CA LEU A 239 -5.56 -1.35 5.29
C LEU A 239 -6.44 -1.76 6.48
N LEU A 240 -7.11 -0.79 7.09
CA LEU A 240 -7.87 -0.96 8.33
C LEU A 240 -9.17 -1.72 8.12
N VAL A 241 -9.94 -1.40 7.08
CA VAL A 241 -11.25 -2.04 6.83
C VAL A 241 -11.18 -3.57 6.77
N PRO A 242 -10.23 -4.21 6.06
CA PRO A 242 -10.15 -5.67 6.05
C PRO A 242 -9.31 -6.26 7.20
N THR A 243 -9.06 -5.53 8.28
CA THR A 243 -8.25 -6.05 9.40
C THR A 243 -8.97 -7.17 10.15
N ASP A 244 -10.28 -7.04 10.37
CA ASP A 244 -11.07 -8.08 11.03
C ASP A 244 -11.15 -9.36 10.15
N PHE A 245 -11.15 -9.21 8.82
CA PHE A 245 -10.99 -10.30 7.88
C PHE A 245 -9.61 -10.98 8.01
N ASP A 246 -8.53 -10.21 8.25
CA ASP A 246 -7.20 -10.78 8.51
C ASP A 246 -7.19 -11.59 9.83
N HIS A 247 -7.81 -11.06 10.88
CA HIS A 247 -7.96 -11.73 12.17
C HIS A 247 -8.84 -12.98 12.07
N PHE A 248 -9.92 -12.94 11.27
CA PHE A 248 -10.69 -14.14 10.98
C PHE A 248 -9.81 -15.26 10.40
N ILE A 249 -8.93 -14.95 9.45
CA ILE A 249 -8.02 -15.94 8.86
C ILE A 249 -7.00 -16.44 9.90
N LYS A 250 -6.38 -15.54 10.65
CA LYS A 250 -5.28 -15.89 11.57
C LYS A 250 -5.77 -16.55 12.85
N ASP A 251 -6.78 -15.96 13.46
CA ASP A 251 -7.16 -16.28 14.83
C ASP A 251 -8.33 -17.27 14.86
N LYS A 252 -9.39 -17.07 14.05
CA LYS A 252 -10.55 -17.97 14.02
C LYS A 252 -10.30 -19.24 13.19
N LEU A 253 -9.70 -19.12 12.00
CA LEU A 253 -9.35 -20.28 11.17
C LEU A 253 -7.99 -20.89 11.53
N GLY A 254 -7.20 -20.26 12.39
CA GLY A 254 -5.89 -20.75 12.84
C GLY A 254 -4.83 -20.86 11.72
N LEU A 255 -4.98 -20.11 10.62
CA LEU A 255 -4.13 -20.24 9.45
C LEU A 255 -2.83 -19.45 9.60
N LYS A 256 -1.82 -20.07 10.18
CA LYS A 256 -0.52 -19.43 10.51
C LYS A 256 0.23 -18.92 9.29
N PHE A 257 0.17 -19.63 8.15
CA PHE A 257 0.91 -19.29 6.92
C PHE A 257 0.08 -18.40 5.99
N TYR A 258 -0.26 -17.23 6.47
CA TYR A 258 -1.00 -16.20 5.76
C TYR A 258 -0.22 -14.89 5.71
N VAL A 259 -0.19 -14.26 4.54
CA VAL A 259 0.39 -12.92 4.32
C VAL A 259 -0.53 -12.10 3.41
N ARG A 260 -0.74 -10.83 3.77
CA ARG A 260 -1.48 -9.87 2.94
C ARG A 260 -0.63 -8.63 2.63
N HIS A 261 -0.82 -8.08 1.45
CA HIS A 261 -0.28 -6.79 1.05
C HIS A 261 -1.32 -6.03 0.23
N MET A 262 -2.01 -5.06 0.84
CA MET A 262 -3.18 -4.37 0.30
C MET A 262 -4.29 -5.35 -0.09
N ASP A 263 -4.58 -5.46 -1.39
CA ASP A 263 -5.59 -6.34 -1.99
C ASP A 263 -5.12 -7.79 -2.25
N ASP A 264 -3.81 -8.01 -2.29
CA ASP A 264 -3.20 -9.33 -2.56
C ASP A 264 -2.99 -10.14 -1.26
N GLY A 265 -3.64 -11.30 -1.13
CA GLY A 265 -3.45 -12.23 -0.01
C GLY A 265 -3.01 -13.62 -0.48
N VAL A 266 -2.21 -14.31 0.36
CA VAL A 266 -1.76 -15.68 0.11
C VAL A 266 -1.82 -16.50 1.40
N ILE A 267 -2.48 -17.65 1.33
CA ILE A 267 -2.56 -18.67 2.39
C ILE A 267 -1.89 -19.94 1.90
N LEU A 268 -1.06 -20.56 2.73
CA LEU A 268 -0.45 -21.87 2.42
C LEU A 268 -1.03 -22.95 3.33
N LEU A 269 -1.32 -24.10 2.74
CA LEU A 269 -1.80 -25.29 3.44
C LEU A 269 -1.34 -26.56 2.69
N ASN A 270 -1.46 -27.71 3.33
CA ASN A 270 -1.11 -28.99 2.72
C ASN A 270 -2.29 -29.71 2.05
N ASP A 271 -3.51 -29.23 2.25
CA ASP A 271 -4.72 -29.82 1.65
C ASP A 271 -5.38 -28.84 0.67
N LYS A 272 -5.56 -29.30 -0.57
CA LYS A 272 -6.22 -28.55 -1.64
C LYS A 272 -7.73 -28.43 -1.41
N ASN A 273 -8.36 -29.48 -0.87
CA ASN A 273 -9.81 -29.51 -0.66
C ASN A 273 -10.17 -28.57 0.51
N GLU A 274 -9.37 -28.59 1.57
CA GLU A 274 -9.53 -27.65 2.68
C GLU A 274 -9.34 -26.20 2.22
N LEU A 275 -8.35 -25.91 1.37
CA LEU A 275 -8.23 -24.57 0.78
C LEU A 275 -9.43 -24.18 -0.08
N ALA A 276 -10.12 -25.15 -0.70
CA ALA A 276 -11.34 -24.87 -1.44
C ALA A 276 -12.50 -24.49 -0.51
N ARG A 277 -12.66 -25.17 0.63
CA ARG A 277 -13.63 -24.80 1.67
C ARG A 277 -13.30 -23.44 2.27
N ILE A 278 -12.05 -23.20 2.63
CA ILE A 278 -11.58 -21.91 3.13
C ILE A 278 -11.90 -20.80 2.13
N ARG A 279 -11.68 -20.99 0.85
CA ARG A 279 -11.99 -20.00 -0.18
C ARG A 279 -13.47 -19.58 -0.15
N GLU A 280 -14.39 -20.50 0.04
CA GLU A 280 -15.83 -20.17 0.12
C GLU A 280 -16.14 -19.43 1.43
N LEU A 281 -15.56 -19.83 2.56
CA LEU A 281 -15.68 -19.10 3.83
C LEU A 281 -15.15 -17.66 3.69
N LEU A 282 -14.02 -17.47 3.02
CA LEU A 282 -13.44 -16.14 2.80
C LEU A 282 -14.32 -15.25 1.92
N LYS A 283 -15.09 -15.81 0.98
CA LYS A 283 -16.06 -15.02 0.19
C LYS A 283 -17.18 -14.48 1.08
N VAL A 284 -17.71 -15.33 1.96
CA VAL A 284 -18.77 -14.94 2.90
C VAL A 284 -18.24 -13.92 3.90
N GLU A 285 -17.05 -14.13 4.44
CA GLU A 285 -16.45 -13.21 5.42
C GLU A 285 -16.13 -11.84 4.79
N ALA A 286 -15.55 -11.81 3.59
CA ALA A 286 -15.24 -10.57 2.88
C ALA A 286 -16.49 -9.73 2.59
N ALA A 287 -17.61 -10.38 2.28
CA ALA A 287 -18.88 -9.71 2.00
C ALA A 287 -19.40 -8.89 3.20
N LYS A 288 -19.11 -9.28 4.43
CA LYS A 288 -19.47 -8.52 5.64
C LYS A 288 -18.86 -7.11 5.67
N TYR A 289 -17.73 -6.93 5.01
CA TYR A 289 -17.01 -5.66 4.89
C TYR A 289 -17.27 -4.96 3.54
N GLY A 290 -18.24 -5.44 2.75
CA GLY A 290 -18.52 -4.92 1.42
C GLY A 290 -17.46 -5.30 0.37
N LEU A 291 -16.57 -6.26 0.69
CA LEU A 291 -15.49 -6.67 -0.18
C LEU A 291 -15.83 -7.95 -0.95
N THR A 292 -15.38 -8.05 -2.19
CA THR A 292 -15.59 -9.24 -3.02
C THR A 292 -14.25 -9.80 -3.48
N LEU A 293 -14.03 -11.10 -3.32
CA LEU A 293 -12.85 -11.76 -3.87
C LEU A 293 -12.95 -11.83 -5.40
N HIS A 294 -11.87 -11.45 -6.09
CA HIS A 294 -11.84 -11.43 -7.55
C HIS A 294 -11.89 -12.84 -8.15
N PRO A 295 -12.95 -13.23 -8.90
CA PRO A 295 -13.19 -14.63 -9.29
C PRO A 295 -12.05 -15.23 -10.14
N LYS A 296 -11.48 -14.45 -11.08
CA LYS A 296 -10.41 -14.92 -11.98
C LYS A 296 -9.02 -14.93 -11.34
N LYS A 297 -8.78 -14.13 -10.29
CA LYS A 297 -7.48 -14.02 -9.63
C LYS A 297 -7.40 -14.86 -8.36
N THR A 298 -8.53 -15.23 -7.75
CA THR A 298 -8.60 -16.12 -6.59
C THR A 298 -8.47 -17.56 -7.05
N LYS A 299 -7.34 -18.20 -6.72
CA LYS A 299 -7.02 -19.53 -7.22
C LYS A 299 -6.15 -20.33 -6.27
N ILE A 300 -6.36 -21.63 -6.28
CA ILE A 300 -5.56 -22.61 -5.54
C ILE A 300 -4.55 -23.23 -6.51
N VAL A 301 -3.27 -23.23 -6.11
CA VAL A 301 -2.18 -23.71 -6.95
C VAL A 301 -1.22 -24.54 -6.10
N LYS A 302 -0.77 -25.69 -6.59
CA LYS A 302 0.33 -26.45 -5.98
C LYS A 302 1.62 -25.64 -6.10
N MET A 303 2.41 -25.55 -5.01
CA MET A 303 3.59 -24.68 -5.00
C MET A 303 4.72 -25.15 -5.93
N THR A 304 4.67 -26.38 -6.43
CA THR A 304 5.55 -26.86 -7.51
C THR A 304 5.29 -26.14 -8.85
N LYS A 305 4.02 -25.75 -9.14
CA LYS A 305 3.65 -24.91 -10.29
C LYS A 305 3.96 -23.42 -10.03
N GLY A 306 3.90 -23.01 -8.76
CA GLY A 306 4.26 -21.69 -8.27
C GLY A 306 3.18 -20.63 -8.45
N ILE A 307 3.26 -19.61 -7.60
CA ILE A 307 2.38 -18.44 -7.59
C ILE A 307 3.16 -17.14 -7.77
N THR A 308 2.47 -16.11 -8.22
CA THR A 308 3.03 -14.75 -8.29
C THR A 308 2.49 -13.92 -7.13
N PHE A 309 3.39 -13.38 -6.31
CA PHE A 309 3.07 -12.41 -5.26
C PHE A 309 4.03 -11.23 -5.36
N LEU A 310 3.49 -10.01 -5.34
CA LEU A 310 4.25 -8.76 -5.43
C LEU A 310 5.31 -8.75 -6.57
N LYS A 311 4.89 -9.19 -7.76
CA LYS A 311 5.71 -9.22 -9.00
C LYS A 311 6.89 -10.23 -8.98
N VAL A 312 6.93 -11.12 -7.98
CA VAL A 312 7.87 -12.24 -7.91
C VAL A 312 7.10 -13.55 -8.00
N LYS A 313 7.54 -14.47 -8.84
CA LYS A 313 7.01 -15.84 -8.91
C LYS A 313 7.78 -16.71 -7.92
N TYR A 314 7.06 -17.32 -6.99
CA TYR A 314 7.56 -18.29 -6.01
C TYR A 314 7.14 -19.69 -6.43
N ARG A 315 8.06 -20.63 -6.44
CA ARG A 315 7.78 -22.04 -6.66
C ARG A 315 8.71 -22.92 -5.82
N ILE A 316 8.29 -24.13 -5.51
CA ILE A 316 9.14 -25.16 -4.93
C ILE A 316 9.63 -26.05 -6.08
N SER A 317 10.93 -26.26 -6.18
CA SER A 317 11.56 -27.12 -7.21
C SER A 317 12.74 -27.84 -6.58
N ASN A 318 12.76 -29.17 -6.67
CA ASN A 318 13.79 -30.03 -6.05
C ASN A 318 14.01 -29.66 -4.57
N GLY A 319 12.92 -29.59 -3.80
CA GLY A 319 12.95 -29.23 -2.37
C GLY A 319 13.37 -27.80 -2.04
N LYS A 320 13.77 -26.98 -3.02
CA LYS A 320 14.24 -25.61 -2.82
C LYS A 320 13.20 -24.58 -3.24
N THR A 321 13.06 -23.49 -2.48
CA THR A 321 12.23 -22.34 -2.89
C THR A 321 12.97 -21.52 -3.95
N VAL A 322 12.38 -21.43 -5.13
CA VAL A 322 12.90 -20.69 -6.28
C VAL A 322 12.05 -19.42 -6.46
N LYS A 323 12.71 -18.26 -6.48
CA LYS A 323 12.11 -16.95 -6.74
C LYS A 323 12.56 -16.45 -8.11
N THR A 324 11.62 -16.17 -9.01
CA THR A 324 11.92 -15.65 -10.36
C THR A 324 11.12 -14.39 -10.64
N LEU A 325 11.66 -13.53 -11.52
CA LEU A 325 10.90 -12.39 -12.03
C LEU A 325 9.76 -12.85 -12.94
N VAL A 326 8.68 -12.11 -12.93
CA VAL A 326 7.58 -12.33 -13.88
C VAL A 326 8.06 -11.91 -15.28
N ARG A 327 7.97 -12.83 -16.25
CA ARG A 327 8.44 -12.63 -17.63
C ARG A 327 7.85 -11.37 -18.28
N SER A 328 6.58 -11.08 -18.04
CA SER A 328 5.94 -9.87 -18.59
C SER A 328 6.61 -8.58 -18.13
N GLY A 329 7.16 -8.54 -16.89
CA GLY A 329 7.93 -7.40 -16.38
C GLY A 329 9.25 -7.17 -17.14
N ILE A 330 9.95 -8.26 -17.46
CA ILE A 330 11.20 -8.23 -18.25
C ILE A 330 10.91 -7.75 -19.69
N VAL A 331 9.91 -8.35 -20.34
CA VAL A 331 9.53 -7.99 -21.73
C VAL A 331 9.11 -6.52 -21.81
N ARG A 332 8.31 -6.05 -20.83
CA ARG A 332 7.87 -4.65 -20.77
C ARG A 332 9.05 -3.69 -20.65
N MET A 333 10.01 -4.00 -19.80
CA MET A 333 11.19 -3.14 -19.64
C MET A 333 12.04 -3.10 -20.92
N ARG A 334 12.21 -4.22 -21.61
CA ARG A 334 12.88 -4.26 -22.92
C ARG A 334 12.17 -3.39 -23.96
N ARG A 335 10.84 -3.50 -24.05
CA ARG A 335 10.04 -2.67 -24.96
C ARG A 335 10.14 -1.18 -24.59
N LYS A 336 10.15 -0.86 -23.30
CA LYS A 336 10.31 0.51 -22.80
C LYS A 336 11.66 1.09 -23.20
N LEU A 337 12.76 0.35 -23.06
CA LEU A 337 14.10 0.78 -23.49
C LEU A 337 14.16 1.05 -24.99
N LYS A 338 13.64 0.14 -25.84
CA LYS A 338 13.57 0.35 -27.30
C LYS A 338 12.74 1.59 -27.65
N LYS A 339 11.63 1.84 -26.96
CA LYS A 339 10.83 3.06 -27.16
C LYS A 339 11.64 4.31 -26.78
N PHE A 340 12.32 4.27 -25.65
CA PHE A 340 13.12 5.40 -25.17
C PHE A 340 14.29 5.75 -26.10
N SER A 341 14.92 4.75 -26.75
CA SER A 341 16.01 5.04 -27.71
C SER A 341 15.55 5.87 -28.91
N GLY A 342 14.29 5.70 -29.35
CA GLY A 342 13.70 6.55 -30.38
C GLY A 342 13.23 7.94 -29.90
N MET A 343 13.20 8.18 -28.59
CA MET A 343 12.70 9.44 -27.98
C MET A 343 13.83 10.34 -27.48
N VAL A 344 14.94 9.76 -27.02
CA VAL A 344 16.12 10.53 -26.56
C VAL A 344 16.68 11.36 -27.71
N GLY A 345 16.91 12.65 -27.49
CA GLY A 345 17.32 13.63 -28.49
C GLY A 345 16.19 14.23 -29.33
N LYS A 346 14.97 13.64 -29.29
CA LYS A 346 13.78 14.18 -29.99
C LYS A 346 12.73 14.76 -29.02
N THR A 347 12.85 14.46 -27.75
CA THR A 347 11.94 14.92 -26.67
C THR A 347 12.76 15.42 -25.48
N LYS A 348 12.08 15.92 -24.43
CA LYS A 348 12.72 16.30 -23.15
C LYS A 348 13.32 15.10 -22.39
N LEU A 349 13.17 13.86 -22.88
CA LEU A 349 13.72 12.65 -22.24
C LEU A 349 15.24 12.62 -22.40
N THR A 350 15.95 12.57 -21.28
CA THR A 350 17.42 12.48 -21.25
C THR A 350 17.90 11.04 -21.08
N LYS A 351 19.18 10.78 -21.40
CA LYS A 351 19.81 9.48 -21.09
C LYS A 351 19.80 9.17 -19.61
N ASP A 352 19.91 10.17 -18.74
CA ASP A 352 19.88 10.02 -17.29
C ASP A 352 18.52 9.58 -16.79
N ASP A 353 17.42 10.09 -17.35
CA ASP A 353 16.05 9.64 -17.04
C ASP A 353 15.87 8.16 -17.39
N VAL A 354 16.41 7.74 -18.52
CA VAL A 354 16.39 6.32 -18.92
C VAL A 354 17.22 5.48 -17.97
N TYR A 355 18.40 5.95 -17.58
CA TYR A 355 19.26 5.27 -16.61
C TYR A 355 18.57 5.08 -15.27
N VAL A 356 17.96 6.12 -14.71
CA VAL A 356 17.16 6.06 -13.46
C VAL A 356 16.03 5.02 -13.59
N SER A 357 15.35 4.97 -14.74
CA SER A 357 14.30 3.98 -14.99
C SER A 357 14.83 2.53 -14.97
N VAL A 358 16.01 2.29 -15.55
CA VAL A 358 16.68 0.98 -15.54
C VAL A 358 17.13 0.60 -14.13
N GLN A 359 17.72 1.53 -13.39
CA GLN A 359 18.16 1.33 -12.02
C GLN A 359 16.99 0.95 -11.10
N SER A 360 15.87 1.65 -11.23
CA SER A 360 14.65 1.34 -10.49
C SER A 360 14.13 -0.08 -10.79
N TRP A 361 14.14 -0.47 -12.07
CA TRP A 361 13.78 -1.84 -12.46
C TRP A 361 14.78 -2.88 -11.93
N ALA A 362 16.08 -2.61 -12.01
CA ALA A 362 17.12 -3.50 -11.49
C ALA A 362 17.04 -3.66 -9.97
N ALA A 363 16.73 -2.59 -9.23
CA ALA A 363 16.46 -2.65 -7.80
C ALA A 363 15.32 -3.59 -7.45
N HIS A 364 14.19 -3.51 -8.20
CA HIS A 364 13.10 -4.46 -8.06
C HIS A 364 13.50 -5.89 -8.42
N ALA A 365 14.33 -6.07 -9.45
CA ALA A 365 14.77 -7.38 -9.92
C ALA A 365 15.60 -8.15 -8.87
N ARG A 366 16.24 -7.47 -7.91
CA ARG A 366 17.02 -8.09 -6.82
C ARG A 366 16.17 -8.95 -5.88
N ALA A 367 14.87 -8.72 -5.81
CA ALA A 367 13.97 -9.53 -4.99
C ALA A 367 13.89 -11.02 -5.44
N ALA A 368 14.42 -11.34 -6.63
CA ALA A 368 14.38 -12.67 -7.23
C ALA A 368 15.77 -13.09 -7.76
N ARG A 369 15.93 -14.37 -8.15
CA ARG A 369 17.09 -14.82 -8.90
C ARG A 369 17.03 -14.25 -10.31
N SER A 370 17.67 -13.13 -10.54
CA SER A 370 17.49 -12.32 -11.76
C SER A 370 18.81 -11.95 -12.45
N TYR A 371 19.92 -12.54 -12.04
CA TYR A 371 21.25 -12.20 -12.58
C TYR A 371 21.26 -12.09 -14.11
N HIS A 372 20.85 -13.17 -14.81
CA HIS A 372 20.84 -13.20 -16.27
C HIS A 372 19.89 -12.17 -16.90
N ALA A 373 18.71 -11.96 -16.27
CA ALA A 373 17.75 -10.98 -16.75
C ALA A 373 18.29 -9.54 -16.62
N VAL A 374 18.92 -9.25 -15.48
CA VAL A 374 19.54 -7.93 -15.25
C VAL A 374 20.72 -7.74 -16.19
N ARG A 375 21.64 -8.70 -16.29
CA ARG A 375 22.79 -8.63 -17.23
C ARG A 375 22.35 -8.39 -18.67
N SER A 376 21.36 -9.15 -19.14
CA SER A 376 20.81 -8.99 -20.50
C SER A 376 20.11 -7.64 -20.71
N MET A 377 19.49 -7.07 -19.66
CA MET A 377 18.88 -5.74 -19.74
C MET A 377 19.93 -4.64 -19.80
N MET A 378 21.00 -4.79 -19.01
CA MET A 378 22.12 -3.85 -19.02
C MET A 378 22.85 -3.85 -20.38
N LYS A 379 23.07 -5.05 -20.95
CA LYS A 379 23.64 -5.16 -22.29
C LYS A 379 22.78 -4.42 -23.34
N LEU A 380 21.47 -4.62 -23.30
CA LEU A 380 20.53 -3.91 -24.17
C LEU A 380 20.58 -2.38 -23.96
N TYR A 381 20.72 -1.93 -22.71
CA TYR A 381 20.88 -0.51 -22.43
C TYR A 381 22.15 0.06 -23.06
N ASP A 382 23.31 -0.63 -22.91
CA ASP A 382 24.58 -0.22 -23.50
C ASP A 382 24.53 -0.19 -25.04
N GLU A 383 23.86 -1.16 -25.64
CA GLU A 383 23.65 -1.22 -27.10
C GLU A 383 22.82 -0.04 -27.64
N LEU A 384 21.80 0.40 -26.88
CA LEU A 384 20.87 1.44 -27.34
C LEU A 384 21.32 2.87 -27.03
N PHE A 385 22.06 3.09 -25.95
CA PHE A 385 22.36 4.45 -25.45
C PHE A 385 23.85 4.78 -25.38
N GLY A 386 24.72 3.78 -25.45
CA GLY A 386 26.18 3.94 -25.44
C GLY A 386 26.75 4.57 -24.17
N GLY A 387 27.97 4.20 -23.77
CA GLY A 387 28.79 5.01 -22.89
C GLY A 387 28.57 4.98 -21.40
N TYR A 388 27.47 4.41 -20.89
CA TYR A 388 27.33 4.14 -19.45
C TYR A 388 27.80 2.71 -19.15
N ARG A 389 29.07 2.57 -18.79
CA ARG A 389 29.53 1.38 -18.06
C ARG A 389 28.77 1.37 -16.74
N ILE A 390 27.66 0.63 -16.68
CA ILE A 390 27.02 0.26 -15.41
C ILE A 390 28.05 -0.60 -14.71
N THR A 391 28.88 0.07 -13.90
CA THR A 391 30.06 -0.51 -13.33
C THR A 391 29.68 -1.76 -12.56
N TYR A 392 30.36 -2.83 -12.81
CA TYR A 392 30.44 -4.08 -12.02
C TYR A 392 30.55 -3.86 -10.51
N ARG A 393 30.87 -2.65 -10.07
CA ARG A 393 30.93 -2.17 -8.69
C ARG A 393 29.65 -2.45 -7.89
N TYR A 394 28.50 -2.36 -8.54
CA TYR A 394 27.20 -2.60 -7.88
C TYR A 394 26.95 -4.08 -7.57
N TRP A 395 27.50 -5.00 -8.35
CA TRP A 395 27.47 -6.44 -8.12
C TRP A 395 28.58 -6.89 -7.15
N ARG A 396 29.73 -6.23 -7.15
CA ARG A 396 30.80 -6.47 -6.17
C ARG A 396 30.35 -6.18 -4.75
N ILE A 397 29.70 -5.05 -4.51
CA ILE A 397 29.20 -4.68 -3.18
C ILE A 397 28.27 -5.76 -2.64
N HIS A 398 27.42 -6.39 -3.46
CA HIS A 398 26.54 -7.47 -3.01
C HIS A 398 27.24 -8.82 -2.77
N LYS A 399 28.28 -9.12 -3.53
CA LYS A 399 29.14 -10.30 -3.31
C LYS A 399 29.91 -10.13 -2.00
N ASP A 400 30.39 -8.96 -1.73
CA ASP A 400 31.15 -8.63 -0.51
C ASP A 400 30.27 -8.56 0.74
N ILE A 401 29.05 -8.04 0.66
CA ILE A 401 28.09 -8.08 1.77
C ILE A 401 27.68 -9.53 2.08
N LYS A 402 27.47 -10.39 1.06
CA LYS A 402 27.19 -11.80 1.28
C LYS A 402 28.41 -12.57 1.85
N ARG A 403 29.63 -12.23 1.45
CA ARG A 403 30.86 -12.79 2.02
C ARG A 403 31.03 -12.34 3.49
N LYS A 404 30.86 -11.05 3.81
CA LYS A 404 30.92 -10.54 5.19
C LYS A 404 29.86 -11.18 6.10
N ARG A 405 28.63 -11.39 5.61
CA ARG A 405 27.58 -12.11 6.38
C ARG A 405 27.85 -13.60 6.58
N LYS A 406 28.67 -14.24 5.72
CA LYS A 406 29.08 -15.63 5.89
C LYS A 406 30.22 -15.77 6.90
N VAL A 407 31.10 -14.76 6.98
CA VAL A 407 32.23 -14.70 7.93
C VAL A 407 31.77 -14.31 9.35
N LEU A 408 30.66 -13.57 9.49
CA LEU A 408 30.08 -13.21 10.80
C LEU A 408 29.10 -14.30 11.35
N ARG A 409 29.03 -15.48 10.75
CA ARG A 409 28.24 -16.63 11.19
C ARG A 409 29.11 -17.89 11.41
N LEU A 410 30.39 -17.71 11.56
CA LEU A 410 31.35 -18.60 12.18
C LEU A 410 31.81 -17.91 13.46
#